data_cc46320664584f6a6d1969336bf3b54c
#
_entry.id   cc46320664584f6a6d1969336bf3b54c
#
_cell.length_a   1.000
_cell.length_b   1.000
_cell.length_c   1.000
_cell.angle_alpha   90.00
_cell.angle_beta   90.00
_cell.angle_gamma   90.00
#
_symmetry.space_group_name_H-M   'P 1'
#
loop_
_entity.id
_entity.type
_entity.pdbx_description
1 polymer ?
#
loop_
_entity_poly.entity_id
_entity_poly.type
_entity_poly.pdbx_seq_one_letter_code
_entity_poly.pdbx_strand_id
1 'polypeptide(L)'
;MPYVKINDRVWKSIDASDPGFERQLQVTDDVLAEIDAGAVPRIRVFNKIDHVGDVAAQTEREASLRAQYPDCVVMSAHRTDDVAMLHKVIVAFFQRDLVEAELFLPWSQQQMRGVIFASCEVMNERADADGAFFTVRADPATMEGLREHSLAVTVKS
;
A
#
# COMPACT_ATOMS: atom_id res chain seq x y z
N MET A 1 12.02 9.54 12.68
CA MET A 1 10.62 9.63 12.22
C MET A 1 10.26 8.34 11.55
N PRO A 2 9.28 7.58 12.04
CA PRO A 2 8.92 6.32 11.40
C PRO A 2 7.98 6.58 10.23
N TYR A 3 8.51 6.64 9.05
CA TYR A 3 7.75 6.41 7.83
C TYR A 3 8.28 5.14 7.15
N VAL A 4 7.39 4.39 6.52
CA VAL A 4 7.76 3.20 5.74
C VAL A 4 7.35 3.47 4.30
N LYS A 5 8.33 3.40 3.39
CA LYS A 5 8.10 3.48 1.95
C LYS A 5 8.12 2.06 1.38
N ILE A 6 7.02 1.66 0.74
CA ILE A 6 6.90 0.39 0.04
C ILE A 6 6.27 0.70 -1.33
N ASN A 7 6.93 0.30 -2.43
CA ASN A 7 6.42 0.46 -3.80
C ASN A 7 5.88 1.88 -4.10
N ASP A 8 6.71 2.91 -3.85
CA ASP A 8 6.38 4.32 -4.04
C ASP A 8 5.13 4.81 -3.28
N ARG A 9 4.80 4.16 -2.17
CA ARG A 9 3.75 4.55 -1.25
C ARG A 9 4.32 4.76 0.14
N VAL A 10 3.74 5.70 0.87
CA VAL A 10 4.20 6.07 2.21
C VAL A 10 3.08 5.88 3.20
N TRP A 11 3.35 5.25 4.32
CA TRP A 11 2.51 5.34 5.50
C TRP A 11 3.29 5.93 6.67
N LYS A 12 2.62 6.70 7.48
CA LYS A 12 3.21 7.41 8.63
C LYS A 12 2.36 7.17 9.86
N SER A 13 3.03 6.72 10.93
CA SER A 13 2.45 6.68 12.26
C SER A 13 2.67 8.00 12.98
N ILE A 14 1.59 8.57 13.53
CA ILE A 14 1.54 9.84 14.22
C ILE A 14 0.99 9.61 15.62
N ASP A 15 1.59 10.23 16.62
CA ASP A 15 1.07 10.17 17.99
C ASP A 15 -0.14 11.11 18.13
N ALA A 16 -1.33 10.53 18.27
CA ALA A 16 -2.58 11.28 18.39
C ALA A 16 -2.69 12.08 19.71
N SER A 17 -1.89 11.71 20.72
CA SER A 17 -1.86 12.38 22.02
C SER A 17 -0.89 13.56 22.07
N ASP A 18 0.02 13.67 21.09
CA ASP A 18 0.97 14.77 21.01
C ASP A 18 0.27 16.06 20.52
N PRO A 19 0.23 17.14 21.29
CA PRO A 19 -0.36 18.40 20.85
C PRO A 19 0.42 19.07 19.70
N GLY A 20 1.68 18.68 19.49
CA GLY A 20 2.56 19.20 18.43
C GLY A 20 2.55 18.38 17.14
N PHE A 21 1.67 17.38 17.00
CA PHE A 21 1.68 16.47 15.86
C PHE A 21 1.50 17.19 14.50
N GLU A 22 0.75 18.27 14.44
CA GLU A 22 0.52 19.05 13.21
C GLU A 22 1.84 19.62 12.65
N ARG A 23 2.70 20.13 13.53
CA ARG A 23 4.02 20.59 13.13
C ARG A 23 4.90 19.46 12.59
N GLN A 24 4.82 18.29 13.19
CA GLN A 24 5.55 17.12 12.70
C GLN A 24 5.01 16.64 11.34
N LEU A 25 3.70 16.74 11.11
CA LEU A 25 3.09 16.46 9.80
C LEU A 25 3.60 17.42 8.74
N GLN A 26 3.58 18.73 9.03
CA GLN A 26 4.04 19.77 8.10
C GLN A 26 5.48 19.54 7.69
N VAL A 27 6.39 19.34 8.65
CA VAL A 27 7.81 19.04 8.36
C VAL A 27 7.97 17.82 7.45
N THR A 28 7.15 16.79 7.65
CA THR A 28 7.21 15.60 6.81
C THR A 28 6.68 15.86 5.41
N ASP A 29 5.60 16.59 5.27
CA ASP A 29 5.02 16.95 3.99
C ASP A 29 5.98 17.85 3.19
N ASP A 30 6.67 18.77 3.86
CA ASP A 30 7.71 19.63 3.27
C ASP A 30 8.89 18.79 2.74
N VAL A 31 9.41 17.84 3.53
CA VAL A 31 10.48 16.93 3.10
C VAL A 31 10.06 16.06 1.92
N LEU A 32 8.82 15.54 1.92
CA LEU A 32 8.31 14.76 0.81
C LEU A 32 8.17 15.61 -0.47
N ALA A 33 7.82 16.89 -0.34
CA ALA A 33 7.75 17.81 -1.46
C ALA A 33 9.14 18.11 -2.04
N GLU A 34 10.15 18.27 -1.19
CA GLU A 34 11.55 18.52 -1.61
C GLU A 34 12.15 17.37 -2.44
N ILE A 35 11.70 16.14 -2.23
CA ILE A 35 12.17 14.96 -2.96
C ILE A 35 11.20 14.51 -4.07
N ASP A 36 10.33 15.41 -4.55
CA ASP A 36 9.30 15.14 -5.57
C ASP A 36 8.33 14.00 -5.21
N ALA A 37 8.23 13.66 -3.94
CA ALA A 37 7.32 12.63 -3.44
C ALA A 37 5.99 13.20 -2.90
N GLY A 38 5.70 14.46 -3.15
CA GLY A 38 4.48 15.14 -2.67
C GLY A 38 3.19 14.53 -3.22
N ALA A 39 3.22 14.00 -4.45
CA ALA A 39 2.09 13.34 -5.09
C ALA A 39 1.96 11.83 -4.75
N VAL A 40 2.90 11.27 -4.00
CA VAL A 40 2.87 9.85 -3.62
C VAL A 40 1.66 9.56 -2.74
N PRO A 41 0.83 8.56 -3.06
CA PRO A 41 -0.29 8.15 -2.20
C PRO A 41 0.19 7.77 -0.81
N ARG A 42 -0.51 8.27 0.21
CA ARG A 42 -0.09 8.09 1.61
C ARG A 42 -1.26 7.74 2.53
N ILE A 43 -0.99 6.93 3.56
CA ILE A 43 -1.90 6.69 4.67
C ILE A 43 -1.36 7.41 5.90
N ARG A 44 -2.21 8.20 6.56
CA ARG A 44 -1.92 8.77 7.87
C ARG A 44 -2.54 7.89 8.94
N VAL A 45 -1.72 7.38 9.86
CA VAL A 45 -2.16 6.54 10.98
C VAL A 45 -1.94 7.32 12.27
N PHE A 46 -3.02 7.78 12.90
CA PHE A 46 -3.01 8.40 14.22
C PHE A 46 -3.12 7.32 15.29
N ASN A 47 -1.98 6.98 15.86
CA ASN A 47 -1.86 5.97 16.90
C ASN A 47 -1.94 6.60 18.30
N LYS A 48 -2.09 5.77 19.33
CA LYS A 48 -2.12 6.14 20.75
C LYS A 48 -3.33 6.99 21.13
N ILE A 49 -4.46 6.80 20.47
CA ILE A 49 -5.70 7.49 20.83
C ILE A 49 -6.11 7.21 22.29
N ASP A 50 -5.73 6.07 22.85
CA ASP A 50 -5.92 5.66 24.24
C ASP A 50 -5.17 6.53 25.25
N HIS A 51 -4.19 7.30 24.83
CA HIS A 51 -3.47 8.27 25.67
C HIS A 51 -4.15 9.66 25.71
N VAL A 52 -5.20 9.86 24.91
CA VAL A 52 -5.98 11.10 24.93
C VAL A 52 -7.06 11.01 26.00
N GLY A 53 -6.81 11.63 27.18
CA GLY A 53 -7.80 11.81 28.24
C GLY A 53 -8.72 10.60 28.54
N ASP A 54 -9.99 10.88 28.79
CA ASP A 54 -11.02 9.86 28.98
C ASP A 54 -11.68 9.43 27.66
N VAL A 55 -12.62 8.49 27.71
CA VAL A 55 -13.32 7.97 26.54
C VAL A 55 -14.04 9.07 25.73
N ALA A 56 -14.59 10.07 26.41
CA ALA A 56 -15.27 11.20 25.74
C ALA A 56 -14.26 12.05 24.95
N ALA A 57 -13.12 12.37 25.56
CA ALA A 57 -12.03 13.10 24.91
C ALA A 57 -11.43 12.31 23.73
N GLN A 58 -11.29 10.99 23.85
CA GLN A 58 -10.84 10.12 22.76
C GLN A 58 -11.81 10.18 21.57
N THR A 59 -13.12 10.07 21.84
CA THR A 59 -14.15 10.12 20.79
C THR A 59 -14.18 11.47 20.09
N GLU A 60 -14.08 12.58 20.82
CA GLU A 60 -14.02 13.93 20.27
C GLU A 60 -12.74 14.12 19.41
N ARG A 61 -11.60 13.64 19.91
CA ARG A 61 -10.34 13.70 19.18
C ARG A 61 -10.39 12.90 17.91
N GLU A 62 -10.92 11.68 17.94
CA GLU A 62 -11.11 10.83 16.77
C GLU A 62 -12.00 11.51 15.73
N ALA A 63 -13.12 12.08 16.12
CA ALA A 63 -14.03 12.82 15.23
C ALA A 63 -13.34 14.01 14.59
N SER A 64 -12.57 14.78 15.36
CA SER A 64 -11.78 15.92 14.87
C SER A 64 -10.73 15.50 13.84
N LEU A 65 -9.97 14.44 14.13
CA LEU A 65 -8.94 13.93 13.22
C LEU A 65 -9.54 13.41 11.91
N ARG A 66 -10.67 12.70 11.97
CA ARG A 66 -11.37 12.20 10.77
C ARG A 66 -11.97 13.34 9.94
N ALA A 67 -12.44 14.42 10.57
CA ALA A 67 -12.94 15.59 9.86
C ALA A 67 -11.83 16.36 9.15
N GLN A 68 -10.66 16.48 9.79
CA GLN A 68 -9.51 17.20 9.26
C GLN A 68 -8.72 16.37 8.22
N TYR A 69 -8.67 15.05 8.42
CA TYR A 69 -7.95 14.09 7.57
C TYR A 69 -8.87 12.92 7.18
N PRO A 70 -9.72 13.06 6.15
CA PRO A 70 -10.75 12.06 5.83
C PRO A 70 -10.23 10.66 5.55
N ASP A 71 -9.01 10.53 5.01
CA ASP A 71 -8.38 9.25 4.67
C ASP A 71 -7.46 8.72 5.78
N CYS A 72 -7.60 9.21 7.02
CA CYS A 72 -6.77 8.77 8.12
C CYS A 72 -7.33 7.52 8.80
N VAL A 73 -6.42 6.76 9.42
CA VAL A 73 -6.76 5.72 10.39
C VAL A 73 -6.47 6.25 11.79
N VAL A 74 -7.46 6.20 12.68
CA VAL A 74 -7.28 6.52 14.11
C VAL A 74 -7.36 5.23 14.88
N MET A 75 -6.36 4.96 15.73
CA MET A 75 -6.21 3.66 16.39
C MET A 75 -5.43 3.72 17.71
N SER A 76 -5.48 2.62 18.45
CA SER A 76 -4.53 2.29 19.49
C SER A 76 -3.87 0.94 19.20
N ALA A 77 -2.54 0.89 19.26
CA ALA A 77 -1.79 -0.36 19.12
C ALA A 77 -2.07 -1.36 20.25
N HIS A 78 -2.68 -0.92 21.36
CA HIS A 78 -3.12 -1.76 22.47
C HIS A 78 -4.48 -2.43 22.22
N ARG A 79 -5.21 -2.01 21.18
CA ARG A 79 -6.51 -2.60 20.82
C ARG A 79 -6.32 -3.55 19.63
N THR A 80 -6.54 -4.85 19.87
CA THR A 80 -6.35 -5.89 18.85
C THR A 80 -7.21 -5.65 17.60
N ASP A 81 -8.44 -5.16 17.79
CA ASP A 81 -9.37 -4.86 16.68
C ASP A 81 -8.86 -3.72 15.80
N ASP A 82 -8.27 -2.68 16.41
CA ASP A 82 -7.68 -1.55 15.69
C ASP A 82 -6.47 -2.01 14.84
N VAL A 83 -5.64 -2.89 15.39
CA VAL A 83 -4.49 -3.48 14.68
C VAL A 83 -4.97 -4.32 13.50
N ALA A 84 -6.00 -5.14 13.68
CA ALA A 84 -6.58 -5.94 12.61
C ALA A 84 -7.22 -5.06 11.51
N MET A 85 -7.87 -3.97 11.89
CA MET A 85 -8.41 -2.98 10.96
C MET A 85 -7.31 -2.28 10.17
N LEU A 86 -6.23 -1.83 10.85
CA LEU A 86 -5.08 -1.21 10.18
C LEU A 86 -4.47 -2.15 9.14
N HIS A 87 -4.29 -3.44 9.50
CA HIS A 87 -3.77 -4.43 8.55
C HIS A 87 -4.63 -4.51 7.28
N LYS A 88 -5.96 -4.57 7.42
CA LYS A 88 -6.88 -4.57 6.26
C LYS A 88 -6.76 -3.32 5.42
N VAL A 89 -6.66 -2.15 6.05
CA VAL A 89 -6.51 -0.86 5.35
C VAL A 89 -5.19 -0.81 4.58
N ILE A 90 -4.09 -1.26 5.18
CA ILE A 90 -2.78 -1.30 4.53
C ILE A 90 -2.82 -2.25 3.33
N VAL A 91 -3.34 -3.47 3.50
CA VAL A 91 -3.46 -4.43 2.39
C VAL A 91 -4.30 -3.85 1.25
N ALA A 92 -5.48 -3.31 1.54
CA ALA A 92 -6.34 -2.68 0.54
C ALA A 92 -5.66 -1.50 -0.16
N PHE A 93 -4.91 -0.67 0.58
CA PHE A 93 -4.19 0.47 0.04
C PHE A 93 -3.11 0.04 -0.96
N PHE A 94 -2.36 -1.02 -0.67
CA PHE A 94 -1.33 -1.52 -1.57
C PHE A 94 -1.89 -2.33 -2.74
N GLN A 95 -3.08 -2.94 -2.59
CA GLN A 95 -3.75 -3.66 -3.66
C GLN A 95 -4.56 -2.77 -4.60
N ARG A 96 -4.82 -1.52 -4.24
CA ARG A 96 -5.74 -0.61 -4.93
C ARG A 96 -5.42 -0.37 -6.39
N ASP A 97 -4.14 -0.38 -6.75
CA ASP A 97 -3.68 -0.08 -8.12
C ASP A 97 -3.08 -1.32 -8.80
N LEU A 98 -3.26 -2.52 -8.21
CA LEU A 98 -2.84 -3.73 -8.87
C LEU A 98 -3.74 -4.00 -10.07
N VAL A 99 -3.11 -4.25 -11.19
CA VAL A 99 -3.76 -4.63 -12.44
C VAL A 99 -3.74 -6.15 -12.54
N GLU A 100 -4.86 -6.75 -12.91
CA GLU A 100 -4.93 -8.16 -13.24
C GLU A 100 -4.60 -8.36 -14.72
N ALA A 101 -3.69 -9.28 -14.99
CA ALA A 101 -3.29 -9.60 -16.35
C ALA A 101 -3.08 -11.11 -16.54
N GLU A 102 -3.21 -11.57 -17.78
CA GLU A 102 -2.76 -12.89 -18.18
C GLU A 102 -1.41 -12.76 -18.88
N LEU A 103 -0.42 -13.51 -18.41
CA LEU A 103 0.92 -13.60 -18.98
C LEU A 103 1.05 -14.94 -19.68
N PHE A 104 1.58 -14.95 -20.89
CA PHE A 104 1.99 -16.16 -21.58
C PHE A 104 3.50 -16.30 -21.53
N LEU A 105 3.99 -17.44 -21.05
CA LEU A 105 5.39 -17.81 -20.95
C LEU A 105 5.67 -19.02 -21.84
N PRO A 106 6.32 -18.83 -23.01
CA PRO A 106 6.72 -19.94 -23.85
C PRO A 106 7.70 -20.88 -23.14
N TRP A 107 7.67 -22.16 -23.48
CA TRP A 107 8.60 -23.16 -22.92
C TRP A 107 10.08 -22.80 -23.16
N SER A 108 10.39 -22.04 -24.22
CA SER A 108 11.74 -21.55 -24.50
C SER A 108 12.24 -20.48 -23.53
N GLN A 109 11.36 -19.86 -22.74
CA GLN A 109 11.69 -18.76 -21.82
C GLN A 109 11.45 -19.12 -20.34
N GLN A 110 11.57 -20.38 -19.98
CA GLN A 110 11.33 -20.87 -18.61
C GLN A 110 12.14 -20.16 -17.51
N GLN A 111 13.28 -19.57 -17.85
CA GLN A 111 14.08 -18.75 -16.93
C GLN A 111 13.31 -17.55 -16.38
N MET A 112 12.30 -17.03 -17.12
CA MET A 112 11.48 -15.90 -16.70
C MET A 112 10.43 -16.29 -15.64
N ARG A 113 10.17 -17.58 -15.43
CA ARG A 113 9.22 -18.04 -14.41
C ARG A 113 9.54 -17.51 -13.02
N GLY A 114 10.83 -17.55 -12.64
CA GLY A 114 11.28 -16.99 -11.35
C GLY A 114 11.01 -15.49 -11.21
N VAL A 115 11.15 -14.75 -12.29
CA VAL A 115 10.87 -13.29 -12.31
C VAL A 115 9.37 -13.04 -12.10
N ILE A 116 8.50 -13.80 -12.76
CA ILE A 116 7.03 -13.68 -12.60
C ILE A 116 6.65 -13.93 -11.13
N PHE A 117 7.12 -15.01 -10.52
CA PHE A 117 6.80 -15.33 -9.13
C PHE A 117 7.41 -14.35 -8.11
N ALA A 118 8.55 -13.70 -8.44
CA ALA A 118 9.18 -12.70 -7.58
C ALA A 118 8.52 -11.32 -7.69
N SER A 119 7.94 -10.98 -8.85
CA SER A 119 7.45 -9.62 -9.15
C SER A 119 5.93 -9.51 -9.09
N CYS A 120 5.20 -10.62 -9.21
CA CYS A 120 3.75 -10.63 -9.30
C CYS A 120 3.11 -11.54 -8.26
N GLU A 121 1.88 -11.21 -7.88
CA GLU A 121 0.99 -12.14 -7.18
C GLU A 121 0.37 -13.10 -8.20
N VAL A 122 0.79 -14.37 -8.22
CA VAL A 122 0.27 -15.39 -9.12
C VAL A 122 -1.03 -15.96 -8.57
N MET A 123 -2.14 -15.68 -9.24
CA MET A 123 -3.48 -16.12 -8.85
C MET A 123 -3.80 -17.50 -9.39
N ASN A 124 -3.39 -17.81 -10.60
CA ASN A 124 -3.63 -19.07 -11.27
C ASN A 124 -2.54 -19.36 -12.31
N GLU A 125 -2.33 -20.64 -12.56
CA GLU A 125 -1.42 -21.15 -13.59
C GLU A 125 -2.10 -22.24 -14.39
N ARG A 126 -1.99 -22.20 -15.71
CA ARG A 126 -2.37 -23.28 -16.61
C ARG A 126 -1.29 -23.47 -17.67
N ALA A 127 -1.10 -24.66 -18.16
CA ALA A 127 -0.09 -24.98 -19.17
C ALA A 127 -0.76 -25.67 -20.36
N ASP A 128 -0.17 -25.46 -21.53
CA ASP A 128 -0.52 -26.18 -22.75
C ASP A 128 0.72 -26.65 -23.52
N ALA A 129 0.57 -27.02 -24.79
CA ALA A 129 1.68 -27.53 -25.62
C ALA A 129 2.75 -26.48 -25.90
N ASP A 130 2.40 -25.18 -25.93
CA ASP A 130 3.26 -24.09 -26.36
C ASP A 130 3.91 -23.34 -25.19
N GLY A 131 3.30 -23.36 -24.00
CA GLY A 131 3.79 -22.64 -22.84
C GLY A 131 2.88 -22.69 -21.62
N ALA A 132 3.14 -21.80 -20.68
CA ALA A 132 2.35 -21.61 -19.47
C ALA A 132 1.65 -20.25 -19.48
N PHE A 133 0.40 -20.23 -19.01
CA PHE A 133 -0.38 -19.01 -18.81
C PHE A 133 -0.50 -18.76 -17.31
N PHE A 134 -0.19 -17.55 -16.89
CA PHE A 134 -0.30 -17.10 -15.51
C PHE A 134 -1.33 -15.99 -15.41
N THR A 135 -2.34 -16.16 -14.57
CA THR A 135 -3.17 -15.03 -14.14
C THR A 135 -2.46 -14.38 -12.97
N VAL A 136 -2.06 -13.13 -13.12
CA VAL A 136 -1.24 -12.42 -12.14
C VAL A 136 -1.84 -11.06 -11.79
N ARG A 137 -1.46 -10.57 -10.60
CA ARG A 137 -1.67 -9.19 -10.20
C ARG A 137 -0.33 -8.53 -9.90
N ALA A 138 -0.13 -7.36 -10.44
CA ALA A 138 1.03 -6.53 -10.13
C ALA A 138 0.71 -5.04 -10.39
N ASP A 139 1.60 -4.17 -9.93
CA ASP A 139 1.52 -2.76 -10.26
C ASP A 139 1.79 -2.51 -11.76
N PRO A 140 1.28 -1.37 -12.31
CA PRO A 140 1.42 -1.08 -13.74
C PRO A 140 2.87 -1.02 -14.23
N ALA A 141 3.81 -0.56 -13.41
CA ALA A 141 5.22 -0.46 -13.77
C ALA A 141 5.85 -1.86 -13.90
N THR A 142 5.53 -2.77 -12.99
CA THR A 142 5.94 -4.18 -13.08
C THR A 142 5.38 -4.85 -14.33
N MET A 143 4.10 -4.58 -14.67
CA MET A 143 3.50 -5.12 -15.89
C MET A 143 4.20 -4.61 -17.17
N GLU A 144 4.58 -3.34 -17.20
CA GLU A 144 5.32 -2.77 -18.32
C GLU A 144 6.72 -3.37 -18.44
N GLY A 145 7.44 -3.52 -17.32
CA GLY A 145 8.74 -4.20 -17.31
C GLY A 145 8.67 -5.65 -17.82
N LEU A 146 7.60 -6.39 -17.52
CA LEU A 146 7.38 -7.74 -18.05
C LEU A 146 7.13 -7.72 -19.57
N ARG A 147 6.44 -6.71 -20.11
CA ARG A 147 6.27 -6.54 -21.56
C ARG A 147 7.60 -6.28 -22.26
N GLU A 148 8.45 -5.45 -21.69
CA GLU A 148 9.80 -5.17 -22.24
C GLU A 148 10.65 -6.42 -22.33
N HIS A 149 10.45 -7.40 -21.44
CA HIS A 149 11.10 -8.71 -21.47
C HIS A 149 10.45 -9.73 -22.44
N SER A 150 9.67 -9.23 -23.40
CA SER A 150 9.03 -10.02 -24.47
C SER A 150 7.99 -11.04 -23.95
N LEU A 151 7.44 -10.86 -22.76
CA LEU A 151 6.30 -11.63 -22.29
C LEU A 151 5.00 -11.06 -22.88
N ALA A 152 4.16 -11.92 -23.43
CA ALA A 152 2.84 -11.50 -23.89
C ALA A 152 1.96 -11.22 -22.67
N VAL A 153 1.62 -9.94 -22.44
CA VAL A 153 0.80 -9.46 -21.33
C VAL A 153 -0.55 -9.01 -21.85
N THR A 154 -1.61 -9.67 -21.42
CA THR A 154 -2.99 -9.28 -21.72
C THR A 154 -3.66 -8.80 -20.44
N VAL A 155 -3.89 -7.48 -20.33
CA VAL A 155 -4.58 -6.87 -19.19
C VAL A 155 -6.06 -7.23 -19.26
N LYS A 156 -6.61 -7.72 -18.15
CA LYS A 156 -8.05 -7.93 -18.00
C LYS A 156 -8.70 -6.61 -17.56
N SER A 157 -9.67 -6.17 -18.33
CA SER A 157 -10.50 -4.99 -18.05
C SER A 157 -11.55 -5.31 -16.99
#